data_7df1255655bbe86979800fd6ef28d70f
#
_entry.id   7df1255655bbe86979800fd6ef28d70f
#
_cell.length_a   1.000
_cell.length_b   1.000
_cell.length_c   1.000
_cell.angle_alpha   90.00
_cell.angle_beta   90.00
_cell.angle_gamma   90.00
#
_symmetry.space_group_name_H-M   'P 1'
#
loop_
_entity.id
_entity.type
_entity.pdbx_description
1 polymer ?
#
loop_
_entity_poly.entity_id
_entity_poly.type
_entity_poly.pdbx_seq_one_letter_code
_entity_poly.pdbx_strand_id
1 'polypeptide(L)' 'MEYTPKKTVPVTKYVVQCLNPGGGWFPYEKSVEDKEAAKKIQRKARNETGCRTRIVAFETYKNVEE' A
#
# COMPACT_ATOMS: atom_id res chain seq x y z
N MET A 1 24.04 -25.15 -13.76
CA MET A 1 23.89 -23.92 -12.97
C MET A 1 22.98 -24.21 -11.78
N GLU A 2 23.49 -23.99 -10.61
CA GLU A 2 22.69 -24.22 -9.41
C GLU A 2 21.75 -23.05 -9.19
N TYR A 3 20.51 -23.38 -8.87
CA TYR A 3 19.52 -22.40 -8.51
C TYR A 3 19.58 -22.12 -7.01
N THR A 4 19.90 -20.90 -6.66
CA THR A 4 19.89 -20.47 -5.26
C THR A 4 18.64 -19.63 -5.04
N PRO A 5 17.65 -20.15 -4.30
CA PRO A 5 16.45 -19.37 -4.05
C PRO A 5 16.78 -18.14 -3.20
N LYS A 6 16.24 -17.01 -3.59
CA LYS A 6 16.38 -15.79 -2.80
C LYS A 6 15.54 -15.92 -1.54
N LYS A 7 16.09 -15.47 -0.43
CA LYS A 7 15.33 -15.41 0.80
C LYS A 7 14.26 -14.34 0.66
N THR A 8 13.06 -14.69 1.09
CA THR A 8 11.96 -13.73 1.15
C THR A 8 11.47 -13.64 2.59
N VAL A 9 11.08 -12.45 2.98
CA VAL A 9 10.47 -12.22 4.29
C VAL A 9 9.09 -11.63 4.10
N PRO A 10 8.13 -11.99 4.96
CA PRO A 10 6.80 -11.38 4.87
C PRO A 10 6.86 -9.95 5.33
N VAL A 11 6.22 -9.07 4.59
CA VAL A 11 6.07 -7.67 4.98
C VAL A 11 4.62 -7.28 4.84
N THR A 12 4.15 -6.41 5.72
CA THR A 12 2.82 -5.85 5.64
C THR A 12 2.92 -4.50 4.96
N LYS A 13 2.12 -4.30 3.93
CA LYS A 13 2.04 -3.02 3.23
C LYS A 13 0.66 -2.43 3.39
N TYR A 14 0.59 -1.13 3.27
CA TYR A 14 -0.65 -0.38 3.39
C TYR A 14 -0.85 0.44 2.13
N VAL A 15 -2.05 0.40 1.60
CA VAL A 15 -2.41 1.23 0.45
C VAL A 15 -3.61 2.07 0.80
N VAL A 16 -3.53 3.36 0.45
CA VAL A 16 -4.66 4.27 0.62
C VAL A 16 -5.50 4.21 -0.64
N GLN A 17 -6.78 3.91 -0.47
CA GLN A 17 -7.72 3.82 -1.57
C GLN A 17 -8.75 4.94 -1.46
N CYS A 18 -9.15 5.48 -2.58
CA CYS A 18 -10.21 6.48 -2.68
C CYS A 18 -11.42 5.88 -3.37
N LEU A 19 -12.60 6.27 -2.89
CA LEU A 19 -13.84 5.81 -3.50
C LEU A 19 -14.17 6.70 -4.71
N ASN A 20 -14.27 6.06 -5.87
CA ASN A 20 -14.67 6.76 -7.09
C ASN A 20 -16.15 7.14 -6.98
N PRO A 21 -16.56 8.36 -7.37
CA PRO A 21 -17.97 8.76 -7.38
C PRO A 21 -18.90 7.81 -8.12
N GLY A 22 -18.39 7.14 -9.16
CA GLY A 22 -19.16 6.12 -9.89
C GLY A 22 -19.18 4.76 -9.24
N GLY A 23 -18.57 4.60 -8.06
CA GLY A 23 -18.40 3.35 -7.37
C GLY A 23 -17.05 2.74 -7.66
N GLY A 24 -16.57 1.90 -6.75
CA GLY A 24 -15.26 1.27 -6.88
C GLY A 24 -14.15 2.03 -6.19
N TRP A 25 -13.20 1.29 -5.68
CA TRP A 25 -12.06 1.83 -4.97
C TRP A 25 -10.83 1.80 -5.87
N PHE A 26 -10.04 2.85 -5.82
CA PHE A 26 -8.79 2.91 -6.58
C PHE A 26 -7.65 3.37 -5.67
N PRO A 27 -6.41 2.90 -5.93
CA PRO A 27 -5.26 3.33 -5.13
C PRO A 27 -4.91 4.79 -5.44
N TYR A 28 -4.67 5.56 -4.38
CA TYR A 28 -4.29 6.96 -4.53
C TYR A 28 -2.79 7.12 -4.83
N GLU A 29 -1.98 6.39 -4.07
CA GLU A 29 -0.54 6.38 -4.26
C GLU A 29 -0.02 4.95 -4.10
N LYS A 30 1.27 4.76 -4.27
CA LYS A 30 1.91 3.46 -4.08
C LYS A 30 1.74 3.01 -2.63
N SER A 31 1.71 1.70 -2.42
CA SER A 31 1.67 1.14 -1.08
C SER A 31 2.94 1.47 -0.30
N VAL A 32 2.79 1.57 1.01
CA VAL A 32 3.89 1.89 1.93
C VAL A 32 3.95 0.83 3.03
N GLU A 33 5.12 0.66 3.62
CA GLU A 33 5.30 -0.32 4.68
C GLU A 33 5.00 0.27 6.07
N ASP A 34 4.88 1.58 6.18
CA ASP A 34 4.65 2.27 7.44
C ASP A 34 3.20 2.76 7.52
N LYS A 35 2.50 2.32 8.56
CA LYS A 35 1.12 2.72 8.79
C LYS A 35 0.98 4.22 8.98
N GLU A 36 1.94 4.85 9.65
CA GLU A 36 1.90 6.30 9.86
C GLU A 36 2.04 7.04 8.54
N ALA A 37 2.88 6.54 7.63
CA ALA A 37 3.00 7.12 6.30
C ALA A 37 1.68 6.97 5.54
N ALA A 38 1.01 5.83 5.69
CA ALA A 38 -0.30 5.61 5.07
C ALA A 38 -1.34 6.61 5.57
N LYS A 39 -1.33 6.91 6.87
CA LYS A 39 -2.25 7.89 7.46
C LYS A 39 -2.02 9.29 6.89
N LYS A 40 -0.77 9.66 6.68
CA LYS A 40 -0.43 10.95 6.08
C LYS A 40 -0.92 11.02 4.64
N ILE A 41 -0.74 9.94 3.88
CA ILE A 41 -1.23 9.84 2.51
C ILE A 41 -2.76 9.93 2.49
N GLN A 42 -3.43 9.27 3.43
CA GLN A 42 -4.88 9.31 3.54
C GLN A 42 -5.37 10.74 3.76
N ARG A 43 -4.73 11.49 4.65
CA ARG A 43 -5.08 12.87 4.91
C ARG A 43 -4.92 13.73 3.66
N LYS A 44 -3.80 13.54 2.97
CA LYS A 44 -3.54 14.24 1.71
C LYS A 44 -4.62 13.93 0.67
N ALA A 45 -4.96 12.64 0.53
CA ALA A 45 -5.98 12.21 -0.42
C ALA A 45 -7.33 12.85 -0.12
N ARG A 46 -7.73 12.89 1.15
CA ARG A 46 -9.00 13.52 1.55
C ARG A 46 -9.01 15.00 1.25
N ASN A 47 -7.90 15.69 1.49
CA ASN A 47 -7.79 17.12 1.24
C ASN A 47 -7.81 17.45 -0.26
N GLU A 48 -7.17 16.62 -1.07
CA GLU A 48 -7.06 16.86 -2.52
C GLU A 48 -8.30 16.42 -3.29
N THR A 49 -8.89 15.30 -2.92
CA THR A 49 -10.00 14.73 -3.68
C THR A 49 -11.36 14.97 -3.03
N GLY A 50 -11.41 15.12 -1.72
CA GLY A 50 -12.67 15.20 -1.00
C GLY A 50 -13.45 13.89 -0.97
N CYS A 51 -12.89 12.82 -1.53
CA CYS A 51 -13.54 11.52 -1.60
C CYS A 51 -13.34 10.73 -0.32
N ARG A 52 -14.18 9.70 -0.14
CA ARG A 52 -13.97 8.75 0.95
C ARG A 52 -12.67 8.01 0.72
N THR A 53 -11.94 7.78 1.79
CA THR A 53 -10.67 7.07 1.75
C THR A 53 -10.68 5.94 2.75
N ARG A 54 -9.88 4.91 2.46
CA ARG A 54 -9.63 3.82 3.40
C ARG A 54 -8.19 3.36 3.26
N ILE A 55 -7.67 2.76 4.33
CA ILE A 55 -6.35 2.14 4.32
C ILE A 55 -6.57 0.64 4.30
N VAL A 56 -6.00 -0.02 3.32
CA VAL A 56 -6.07 -1.48 3.19
C VAL A 56 -4.70 -2.06 3.48
N ALA A 57 -4.63 -2.96 4.44
CA ALA A 57 -3.40 -3.66 4.76
C ALA A 57 -3.37 -4.99 4.01
N PHE A 58 -2.21 -5.34 3.47
CA PHE A 58 -2.04 -6.63 2.81
C PHE A 58 -0.63 -7.14 3.06
N GLU A 59 -0.48 -8.46 3.00
CA GLU A 59 0.83 -9.09 3.15
C GLU A 59 1.44 -9.38 1.79
N THR A 60 2.73 -9.16 1.71
CA THR A 60 3.52 -9.47 0.53
C THR A 60 4.88 -9.98 1.00
N TYR A 61 5.74 -10.29 0.07
CA TYR A 61 7.08 -10.79 0.37
C TYR A 61 8.12 -9.89 -0.24
N LYS A 62 9.17 -9.66 0.51
CA LYS A 62 10.29 -8.85 0.08
C LYS A 62 11.52 -9.73 -0.06
N ASN A 63 12.26 -9.55 -1.14
CA ASN A 63 13.52 -10.25 -1.33
C ASN A 63 14.58 -9.62 -0.44
N VAL A 64 15.27 -10.45 0.33
CA VAL A 64 16.38 -10.02 1.16
C VAL A 64 17.64 -10.53 0.52
N GLU A 65 18.54 -9.64 0.16
CA GLU A 65 19.85 -10.01 -0.32
C GLU A 65 20.79 -10.12 0.87
N GLU A 66 21.54 -11.21 0.90
CA GLU A 66 22.58 -11.40 1.90
C GLU A 66 23.89 -10.80 1.43
#